data_955e464232fbc898ca3d14e428c045b0
#
_entry.id   955e464232fbc898ca3d14e428c045b0
#
_cell.length_a   1.000
_cell.length_b   1.000
_cell.length_c   1.000
_cell.angle_alpha   90.00
_cell.angle_beta   90.00
_cell.angle_gamma   90.00
#
_symmetry.space_group_name_H-M   'P 1'
#
loop_
_entity.id
_entity.type
_entity.pdbx_description
1 polymer ?
#
loop_
_entity_poly.entity_id
_entity_poly.type
_entity_poly.pdbx_seq_one_letter_code
_entity_poly.pdbx_strand_id
1 'polypeptide(L)'
;IEAVKAHPNIEIFTHHFAVEIITQHHMGLIITRHTSGIRCYGAYVLNEETGVVDTFLSRVTVMATGGCEAVYRQTTNPLVATGDGIAMVYRAKGAVKDMEFIQFHPTALFCPGSRPAYLITEAMRGYGGVLRTKDGKEFMHKYDPRLSLAPRDIVARAIDNEMKTRGDEHVYLDVTHKDPEETKAHFPNIYKKCLSIGIDITKEYIPVAPAAHYLCGGITVDLDGQSSIRRLYAIGECSCTGLHGGNRLASNSLLEAIVYADAAAKHALSVLERYDFNDDIPEWNDEGTIS
;
A
#
# COMPACT_ATOMS: atom_id res chain seq x y z
N ILE A 1 18.63 -3.56 1.64
CA ILE A 1 19.10 -2.15 1.71
C ILE A 1 20.62 -2.10 1.58
N GLU A 2 21.40 -2.87 2.34
CA GLU A 2 22.87 -2.89 2.30
C GLU A 2 23.43 -3.11 0.88
N ALA A 3 22.91 -4.13 0.15
CA ALA A 3 23.33 -4.42 -1.22
C ALA A 3 23.04 -3.27 -2.20
N VAL A 4 21.92 -2.57 -2.01
CA VAL A 4 21.56 -1.40 -2.83
C VAL A 4 22.52 -0.24 -2.56
N LYS A 5 22.79 0.06 -1.29
CA LYS A 5 23.74 1.12 -0.89
C LYS A 5 25.16 0.87 -1.36
N ALA A 6 25.57 -0.39 -1.44
CA ALA A 6 26.90 -0.78 -1.88
C ALA A 6 27.09 -0.80 -3.41
N HIS A 7 26.01 -0.68 -4.19
CA HIS A 7 26.08 -0.81 -5.64
C HIS A 7 26.53 0.52 -6.29
N PRO A 8 27.60 0.55 -7.08
CA PRO A 8 28.21 1.78 -7.58
C PRO A 8 27.33 2.57 -8.58
N ASN A 9 26.35 1.92 -9.19
CA ASN A 9 25.46 2.54 -10.18
C ASN A 9 24.08 2.90 -9.59
N ILE A 10 23.93 2.84 -8.26
CA ILE A 10 22.67 3.19 -7.58
C ILE A 10 22.94 4.37 -6.67
N GLU A 11 22.25 5.47 -6.92
CA GLU A 11 22.21 6.62 -6.05
C GLU A 11 20.87 6.68 -5.31
N ILE A 12 20.91 7.01 -4.00
CA ILE A 12 19.73 7.06 -3.15
C ILE A 12 19.56 8.48 -2.64
N PHE A 13 18.47 9.10 -3.01
CA PHE A 13 18.05 10.41 -2.55
C PHE A 13 17.06 10.28 -1.40
N THR A 14 17.52 10.45 -0.15
CA THR A 14 16.65 10.55 1.03
C THR A 14 16.18 11.98 1.21
N HIS A 15 15.03 12.19 1.89
CA HIS A 15 14.43 13.53 2.06
C HIS A 15 14.13 14.22 0.72
N HIS A 16 13.75 13.40 -0.28
CA HIS A 16 13.36 13.87 -1.58
C HIS A 16 11.95 13.37 -1.91
N PHE A 17 11.05 14.30 -2.20
CA PHE A 17 9.64 14.02 -2.48
C PHE A 17 9.32 14.27 -3.95
N ALA A 18 8.87 13.25 -4.68
CA ALA A 18 8.41 13.41 -6.07
C ALA A 18 7.09 14.20 -6.10
N VAL A 19 7.11 15.37 -6.70
CA VAL A 19 5.97 16.30 -6.77
C VAL A 19 5.08 15.97 -7.97
N GLU A 20 5.72 15.77 -9.15
CA GLU A 20 5.00 15.55 -10.39
C GLU A 20 5.87 14.76 -11.38
N ILE A 21 5.25 13.90 -12.21
CA ILE A 21 5.92 13.28 -13.35
C ILE A 21 5.95 14.22 -14.55
N ILE A 22 7.09 14.30 -15.22
CA ILE A 22 7.30 15.21 -16.35
C ILE A 22 6.76 14.56 -17.62
N THR A 23 5.88 15.25 -18.32
CA THR A 23 5.30 14.83 -19.60
C THR A 23 5.32 15.96 -20.61
N GLN A 24 4.87 15.72 -21.85
CA GLN A 24 4.74 16.77 -22.88
C GLN A 24 3.87 17.95 -22.43
N HIS A 25 3.05 17.80 -21.39
CA HIS A 25 2.26 18.90 -20.84
C HIS A 25 3.16 20.03 -20.35
N HIS A 26 4.26 19.72 -19.71
CA HIS A 26 5.23 20.70 -19.18
C HIS A 26 5.98 21.45 -20.28
N MET A 27 5.97 20.92 -21.51
CA MET A 27 6.49 21.60 -22.71
C MET A 27 5.40 22.38 -23.47
N GLY A 28 4.26 22.66 -22.84
CA GLY A 28 3.18 23.45 -23.41
C GLY A 28 2.18 22.68 -24.29
N LEU A 29 2.27 21.35 -24.39
CA LEU A 29 1.30 20.58 -25.14
C LEU A 29 0.04 20.31 -24.31
N ILE A 30 -1.12 20.46 -24.93
CA ILE A 30 -2.40 20.11 -24.29
C ILE A 30 -2.55 18.60 -24.28
N ILE A 31 -2.55 18.01 -23.07
CA ILE A 31 -2.74 16.58 -22.86
C ILE A 31 -4.11 16.34 -22.22
N THR A 32 -4.87 15.44 -22.81
CA THR A 32 -6.17 14.98 -22.31
C THR A 32 -6.15 13.47 -22.12
N ARG A 33 -7.18 12.91 -21.50
CA ARG A 33 -7.34 11.44 -21.37
C ARG A 33 -7.47 10.72 -22.73
N HIS A 34 -7.69 11.44 -23.82
CA HIS A 34 -7.77 10.90 -25.17
C HIS A 34 -6.48 11.07 -25.98
N THR A 35 -5.49 11.74 -25.40
CA THR A 35 -4.19 11.93 -26.04
C THR A 35 -3.44 10.61 -26.07
N SER A 36 -3.13 10.11 -27.27
CA SER A 36 -2.29 8.94 -27.45
C SER A 36 -0.81 9.30 -27.37
N GLY A 37 0.01 8.35 -26.91
CA GLY A 37 1.46 8.50 -26.92
C GLY A 37 2.04 9.48 -25.91
N ILE A 38 1.36 9.70 -24.79
CA ILE A 38 1.92 10.42 -23.65
C ILE A 38 3.22 9.75 -23.25
N ARG A 39 4.25 10.53 -22.94
CA ARG A 39 5.59 10.05 -22.55
C ARG A 39 6.01 10.68 -21.23
N CYS A 40 6.65 9.90 -20.40
CA CYS A 40 7.35 10.37 -19.21
C CYS A 40 8.81 10.70 -19.56
N TYR A 41 9.32 11.79 -19.01
CA TYR A 41 10.70 12.24 -19.19
C TYR A 41 11.47 12.31 -17.88
N GLY A 42 10.83 11.98 -16.75
CA GLY A 42 11.37 12.06 -15.43
C GLY A 42 10.36 12.58 -14.41
N ALA A 43 10.84 13.24 -13.38
CA ALA A 43 10.01 13.82 -12.33
C ALA A 43 10.60 15.13 -11.81
N TYR A 44 9.73 16.02 -11.34
CA TYR A 44 10.09 17.10 -10.45
C TYR A 44 10.11 16.59 -9.02
N VAL A 45 11.18 16.89 -8.30
CA VAL A 45 11.45 16.31 -6.99
C VAL A 45 11.84 17.42 -6.01
N LEU A 46 11.06 17.56 -4.95
CA LEU A 46 11.35 18.48 -3.85
C LEU A 46 12.45 17.90 -2.97
N ASN A 47 13.51 18.63 -2.80
CA ASN A 47 14.47 18.42 -1.75
C ASN A 47 13.94 19.05 -0.46
N GLU A 48 13.53 18.23 0.51
CA GLU A 48 12.91 18.69 1.76
C GLU A 48 13.88 19.46 2.65
N GLU A 49 15.20 19.30 2.47
CA GLU A 49 16.21 20.00 3.27
C GLU A 49 16.46 21.43 2.76
N THR A 50 16.42 21.62 1.44
CA THR A 50 16.68 22.92 0.80
C THR A 50 15.41 23.68 0.45
N GLY A 51 14.28 22.98 0.33
CA GLY A 51 13.01 23.53 -0.18
C GLY A 51 13.00 23.78 -1.69
N VAL A 52 14.04 23.35 -2.42
CA VAL A 52 14.14 23.50 -3.87
C VAL A 52 13.51 22.29 -4.57
N VAL A 53 12.83 22.53 -5.69
CA VAL A 53 12.33 21.48 -6.57
C VAL A 53 13.29 21.30 -7.74
N ASP A 54 13.94 20.16 -7.77
CA ASP A 54 14.91 19.79 -8.80
C ASP A 54 14.27 19.00 -9.93
N THR A 55 14.83 19.08 -11.13
CA THR A 55 14.40 18.34 -12.32
C THR A 55 15.22 17.08 -12.49
N PHE A 56 14.60 15.92 -12.26
CA PHE A 56 15.23 14.61 -12.48
C PHE A 56 14.81 14.07 -13.85
N LEU A 57 15.70 14.14 -14.82
CA LEU A 57 15.48 13.59 -16.15
C LEU A 57 15.81 12.10 -16.21
N SER A 58 14.99 11.34 -16.91
CA SER A 58 15.21 9.91 -17.09
C SER A 58 14.77 9.41 -18.47
N ARG A 59 15.44 8.39 -18.98
CA ARG A 59 15.00 7.66 -20.18
C ARG A 59 13.81 6.75 -19.87
N VAL A 60 13.77 6.24 -18.63
CA VAL A 60 12.69 5.39 -18.09
C VAL A 60 12.47 5.74 -16.64
N THR A 61 11.21 5.82 -16.22
CA THR A 61 10.80 6.06 -14.82
C THR A 61 10.02 4.85 -14.31
N VAL A 62 10.29 4.42 -13.08
CA VAL A 62 9.57 3.32 -12.43
C VAL A 62 8.90 3.84 -11.16
N MET A 63 7.58 3.70 -11.11
CA MET A 63 6.79 4.02 -9.91
C MET A 63 6.75 2.80 -9.01
N ALA A 64 7.21 2.96 -7.76
CA ALA A 64 7.16 1.94 -6.71
C ALA A 64 6.71 2.57 -5.39
N THR A 65 5.66 3.40 -5.46
CA THR A 65 5.27 4.36 -4.42
C THR A 65 4.33 3.79 -3.36
N GLY A 66 3.99 2.49 -3.43
CA GLY A 66 3.08 1.86 -2.49
C GLY A 66 1.62 2.27 -2.70
N GLY A 67 0.79 1.96 -1.70
CA GLY A 67 -0.66 2.19 -1.73
C GLY A 67 -1.09 3.57 -1.23
N CYS A 68 -2.37 3.67 -0.85
CA CYS A 68 -3.01 4.93 -0.43
C CYS A 68 -3.78 4.82 0.91
N GLU A 69 -3.51 3.80 1.71
CA GLU A 69 -4.32 3.47 2.89
C GLU A 69 -4.23 4.50 4.01
N ALA A 70 -3.23 5.42 3.96
CA ALA A 70 -3.16 6.54 4.90
C ALA A 70 -4.32 7.53 4.78
N VAL A 71 -5.12 7.46 3.70
CA VAL A 71 -6.39 8.18 3.53
C VAL A 71 -7.42 7.75 4.59
N TYR A 72 -7.35 6.51 5.05
CA TYR A 72 -8.27 5.97 6.04
C TYR A 72 -7.80 6.30 7.47
N ARG A 73 -8.77 6.54 8.35
CA ARG A 73 -8.50 6.83 9.77
C ARG A 73 -7.75 5.68 10.45
N GLN A 74 -8.14 4.44 10.13
CA GLN A 74 -7.46 3.23 10.61
C GLN A 74 -6.77 2.53 9.45
N THR A 75 -5.45 2.44 9.52
CA THR A 75 -4.62 1.76 8.53
C THR A 75 -3.48 1.02 9.22
N THR A 76 -3.08 -0.11 8.64
CA THR A 76 -1.87 -0.85 9.05
C THR A 76 -0.63 -0.38 8.29
N ASN A 77 -0.79 0.50 7.30
CA ASN A 77 0.29 0.98 6.45
C ASN A 77 0.97 2.22 7.04
N PRO A 78 2.23 2.48 6.68
CA PRO A 78 2.94 3.70 7.08
C PRO A 78 2.18 4.95 6.64
N LEU A 79 2.39 6.06 7.35
CA LEU A 79 1.71 7.33 7.06
C LEU A 79 2.08 7.91 5.69
N VAL A 80 3.20 7.47 5.11
CA VAL A 80 3.64 7.84 3.75
C VAL A 80 2.87 7.10 2.64
N ALA A 81 1.99 6.15 2.96
CA ALA A 81 1.14 5.46 1.99
C ALA A 81 -0.06 6.35 1.61
N THR A 82 0.20 7.46 0.98
CA THR A 82 -0.76 8.54 0.67
C THR A 82 -1.30 8.50 -0.76
N GLY A 83 -0.76 7.60 -1.60
CA GLY A 83 -1.21 7.43 -3.00
C GLY A 83 -0.64 8.47 -3.97
N ASP A 84 0.42 9.18 -3.60
CA ASP A 84 0.99 10.28 -4.39
C ASP A 84 1.39 9.87 -5.80
N GLY A 85 2.04 8.69 -5.94
CA GLY A 85 2.43 8.18 -7.25
C GLY A 85 1.24 7.91 -8.18
N ILE A 86 0.16 7.36 -7.62
CA ILE A 86 -1.08 7.11 -8.37
C ILE A 86 -1.71 8.44 -8.77
N ALA A 87 -1.73 9.41 -7.85
CA ALA A 87 -2.25 10.75 -8.11
C ALA A 87 -1.45 11.48 -9.21
N MET A 88 -0.12 11.39 -9.21
CA MET A 88 0.73 11.94 -10.26
C MET A 88 0.39 11.34 -11.63
N VAL A 89 0.25 10.02 -11.72
CA VAL A 89 -0.12 9.34 -12.97
C VAL A 89 -1.52 9.75 -13.43
N TYR A 90 -2.48 9.85 -12.51
CA TYR A 90 -3.83 10.33 -12.82
C TYR A 90 -3.84 11.78 -13.35
N ARG A 91 -3.10 12.69 -12.73
CA ARG A 91 -2.94 14.07 -13.21
C ARG A 91 -2.34 14.13 -14.61
N ALA A 92 -1.34 13.28 -14.87
CA ALA A 92 -0.70 13.11 -16.17
C ALA A 92 -1.58 12.39 -17.21
N LYS A 93 -2.86 12.10 -16.89
CA LYS A 93 -3.83 11.40 -17.74
C LYS A 93 -3.48 9.95 -18.05
N GLY A 94 -2.66 9.32 -17.22
CA GLY A 94 -2.43 7.89 -17.25
C GLY A 94 -3.65 7.10 -16.74
N ALA A 95 -3.74 5.85 -17.16
CA ALA A 95 -4.82 4.97 -16.76
C ALA A 95 -4.65 4.47 -15.31
N VAL A 96 -5.70 4.67 -14.52
CA VAL A 96 -5.81 4.19 -13.14
C VAL A 96 -7.10 3.38 -13.03
N LYS A 97 -7.09 2.27 -12.30
CA LYS A 97 -8.20 1.34 -12.24
C LYS A 97 -8.39 0.75 -10.83
N ASP A 98 -9.62 0.33 -10.54
CA ASP A 98 -10.00 -0.45 -9.37
C ASP A 98 -9.65 0.21 -8.02
N MET A 99 -9.64 1.55 -7.97
CA MET A 99 -9.27 2.34 -6.78
C MET A 99 -10.24 2.17 -5.61
N GLU A 100 -11.45 1.71 -5.86
CA GLU A 100 -12.45 1.38 -4.84
C GLU A 100 -12.14 0.09 -4.08
N PHE A 101 -11.24 -0.76 -4.58
CA PHE A 101 -10.92 -2.04 -3.97
C PHE A 101 -9.79 -1.93 -2.96
N ILE A 102 -10.12 -1.38 -1.80
CA ILE A 102 -9.22 -1.37 -0.64
C ILE A 102 -9.51 -2.59 0.24
N GLN A 103 -8.52 -3.45 0.42
CA GLN A 103 -8.62 -4.57 1.35
C GLN A 103 -8.45 -4.09 2.78
N PHE A 104 -9.43 -4.37 3.63
CA PHE A 104 -9.32 -4.18 5.07
C PHE A 104 -8.79 -5.46 5.74
N HIS A 105 -7.72 -5.32 6.53
CA HIS A 105 -7.32 -6.41 7.42
C HIS A 105 -8.27 -6.47 8.59
N PRO A 106 -8.89 -7.63 8.88
CA PRO A 106 -9.95 -7.71 9.89
C PRO A 106 -9.48 -7.50 11.32
N THR A 107 -8.22 -7.85 11.62
CA THR A 107 -7.68 -7.87 12.98
C THR A 107 -6.44 -6.97 13.11
N ALA A 108 -6.63 -5.66 13.04
CA ALA A 108 -5.64 -4.70 13.50
C ALA A 108 -5.86 -4.41 14.99
N LEU A 109 -4.79 -4.26 15.77
CA LEU A 109 -4.86 -3.93 17.18
C LEU A 109 -5.59 -2.59 17.38
N PHE A 110 -6.68 -2.59 18.10
CA PHE A 110 -7.38 -1.37 18.45
C PHE A 110 -6.67 -0.71 19.63
N CYS A 111 -5.97 0.37 19.33
CA CYS A 111 -5.27 1.19 20.32
C CYS A 111 -5.48 2.67 19.94
N PRO A 112 -6.44 3.37 20.58
CA PRO A 112 -6.74 4.77 20.26
C PRO A 112 -5.49 5.65 20.30
N GLY A 113 -5.31 6.48 19.26
CA GLY A 113 -4.14 7.35 19.12
C GLY A 113 -2.91 6.69 18.49
N SER A 114 -2.89 5.37 18.31
CA SER A 114 -1.80 4.68 17.60
C SER A 114 -2.04 4.68 16.08
N ARG A 115 -1.10 5.23 15.33
CA ARG A 115 -1.13 5.24 13.87
C ARG A 115 0.28 5.10 13.32
N PRO A 116 0.58 4.09 12.48
CA PRO A 116 -0.32 3.05 11.98
C PRO A 116 -0.79 2.07 13.07
N ALA A 117 -1.93 1.41 12.82
CA ALA A 117 -2.43 0.35 13.68
C ALA A 117 -1.53 -0.89 13.58
N TYR A 118 -1.23 -1.51 14.70
CA TYR A 118 -0.39 -2.72 14.72
C TYR A 118 -1.16 -3.93 14.19
N LEU A 119 -0.56 -4.65 13.25
CA LEU A 119 -1.19 -5.81 12.62
C LEU A 119 -1.18 -7.03 13.55
N ILE A 120 -2.37 -7.54 13.90
CA ILE A 120 -2.52 -8.87 14.49
C ILE A 120 -2.68 -9.85 13.34
N THR A 121 -1.62 -10.60 13.05
CA THR A 121 -1.53 -11.46 11.87
C THR A 121 -2.69 -12.44 11.73
N GLU A 122 -3.06 -12.74 10.49
CA GLU A 122 -4.04 -13.78 10.17
C GLU A 122 -3.67 -15.15 10.75
N ALA A 123 -2.37 -15.44 10.87
CA ALA A 123 -1.87 -16.67 11.47
C ALA A 123 -2.42 -16.91 12.89
N MET A 124 -2.73 -15.84 13.65
CA MET A 124 -3.31 -16.00 14.99
C MET A 124 -4.75 -16.55 14.94
N ARG A 125 -5.53 -16.18 13.90
CA ARG A 125 -6.82 -16.82 13.64
C ARG A 125 -6.65 -18.25 13.18
N GLY A 126 -5.64 -18.52 12.33
CA GLY A 126 -5.24 -19.88 11.92
C GLY A 126 -4.79 -20.76 13.07
N TYR A 127 -4.12 -20.20 14.07
CA TYR A 127 -3.72 -20.89 15.30
C TYR A 127 -4.90 -21.28 16.19
N GLY A 128 -6.08 -20.69 15.93
CA GLY A 128 -7.33 -20.99 16.63
C GLY A 128 -7.91 -19.79 17.39
N GLY A 129 -7.47 -18.57 17.07
CA GLY A 129 -8.05 -17.35 17.63
C GLY A 129 -9.52 -17.21 17.28
N VAL A 130 -10.36 -16.91 18.26
CA VAL A 130 -11.81 -16.79 18.17
C VAL A 130 -12.23 -15.35 18.29
N LEU A 131 -13.05 -14.87 17.34
CA LEU A 131 -13.61 -13.52 17.38
C LEU A 131 -14.82 -13.46 18.32
N ARG A 132 -14.77 -12.49 19.25
CA ARG A 132 -15.80 -12.28 20.26
C ARG A 132 -16.26 -10.83 20.29
N THR A 133 -17.54 -10.65 20.58
CA THR A 133 -18.12 -9.35 20.92
C THR A 133 -17.66 -8.88 22.29
N LYS A 134 -17.97 -7.65 22.67
CA LYS A 134 -17.60 -7.06 23.96
C LYS A 134 -18.17 -7.83 25.17
N ASP A 135 -19.32 -8.48 25.01
CA ASP A 135 -19.92 -9.36 26.02
C ASP A 135 -19.40 -10.82 25.96
N GLY A 136 -18.30 -11.07 25.25
CA GLY A 136 -17.59 -12.35 25.19
C GLY A 136 -18.21 -13.40 24.28
N LYS A 137 -19.26 -13.09 23.52
CA LYS A 137 -19.96 -14.05 22.66
C LYS A 137 -19.29 -14.19 21.29
N GLU A 138 -19.23 -15.40 20.79
CA GLU A 138 -18.83 -15.67 19.43
C GLU A 138 -19.93 -15.22 18.45
N PHE A 139 -19.54 -14.67 17.32
CA PHE A 139 -20.50 -14.12 16.35
C PHE A 139 -20.30 -14.61 14.91
N MET A 140 -19.12 -15.12 14.55
CA MET A 140 -18.80 -15.47 13.17
C MET A 140 -19.73 -16.56 12.57
N HIS A 141 -20.33 -17.41 13.39
CA HIS A 141 -21.31 -18.41 12.97
C HIS A 141 -22.56 -17.81 12.27
N LYS A 142 -22.84 -16.53 12.46
CA LYS A 142 -23.95 -15.80 11.78
C LYS A 142 -23.59 -15.43 10.34
N TYR A 143 -22.30 -15.41 9.98
CA TYR A 143 -21.78 -14.84 8.74
C TYR A 143 -21.18 -15.88 7.81
N ASP A 144 -20.43 -16.86 8.34
CA ASP A 144 -19.75 -17.85 7.51
C ASP A 144 -19.48 -19.15 8.29
N PRO A 145 -19.71 -20.33 7.68
CA PRO A 145 -19.49 -21.62 8.33
C PRO A 145 -18.02 -21.89 8.66
N ARG A 146 -17.07 -21.21 8.03
CA ARG A 146 -15.63 -21.30 8.34
C ARG A 146 -15.24 -20.48 9.58
N LEU A 147 -16.18 -19.78 10.18
CA LEU A 147 -16.02 -18.98 11.41
C LEU A 147 -14.90 -17.95 11.24
N SER A 148 -14.00 -17.86 12.22
CA SER A 148 -12.86 -16.93 12.22
C SER A 148 -11.83 -17.20 11.10
N LEU A 149 -11.92 -18.33 10.39
CA LEU A 149 -11.09 -18.72 9.26
C LEU A 149 -11.70 -18.32 7.89
N ALA A 150 -12.85 -17.66 7.87
CA ALA A 150 -13.41 -17.11 6.65
C ALA A 150 -12.46 -16.11 5.97
N PRO A 151 -12.59 -15.86 4.66
CA PRO A 151 -11.81 -14.85 3.94
C PRO A 151 -11.85 -13.48 4.60
N ARG A 152 -10.78 -12.71 4.42
CA ARG A 152 -10.58 -11.41 5.09
C ARG A 152 -11.73 -10.44 4.91
N ASP A 153 -12.28 -10.37 3.71
CA ASP A 153 -13.40 -9.48 3.38
C ASP A 153 -14.67 -9.86 4.14
N ILE A 154 -14.97 -11.16 4.28
CA ILE A 154 -16.10 -11.67 5.07
C ILE A 154 -15.90 -11.35 6.54
N VAL A 155 -14.72 -11.63 7.08
CA VAL A 155 -14.43 -11.36 8.52
C VAL A 155 -14.46 -9.87 8.80
N ALA A 156 -13.86 -9.03 7.94
CA ALA A 156 -13.85 -7.59 8.12
C ALA A 156 -15.27 -6.99 8.12
N ARG A 157 -16.13 -7.43 7.16
CA ARG A 157 -17.53 -7.01 7.11
C ARG A 157 -18.34 -7.52 8.32
N ALA A 158 -18.07 -8.73 8.78
CA ALA A 158 -18.75 -9.27 9.97
C ALA A 158 -18.40 -8.45 11.22
N ILE A 159 -17.13 -8.11 11.41
CA ILE A 159 -16.68 -7.27 12.52
C ILE A 159 -17.31 -5.88 12.42
N ASP A 160 -17.24 -5.23 11.27
CA ASP A 160 -17.84 -3.91 11.04
C ASP A 160 -19.33 -3.90 11.34
N ASN A 161 -20.07 -4.94 10.92
CA ASN A 161 -21.49 -5.07 11.20
C ASN A 161 -21.78 -5.26 12.70
N GLU A 162 -21.03 -6.11 13.40
CA GLU A 162 -21.22 -6.27 14.87
C GLU A 162 -20.88 -4.98 15.61
N MET A 163 -19.82 -4.27 15.24
CA MET A 163 -19.45 -2.97 15.82
C MET A 163 -20.57 -1.94 15.61
N LYS A 164 -21.07 -1.78 14.38
CA LYS A 164 -22.16 -0.83 14.07
C LYS A 164 -23.47 -1.15 14.78
N THR A 165 -23.86 -2.43 14.79
CA THR A 165 -25.11 -2.88 15.40
C THR A 165 -25.11 -2.68 16.91
N ARG A 166 -23.94 -2.78 17.56
CA ARG A 166 -23.82 -2.68 19.02
C ARG A 166 -23.38 -1.28 19.49
N GLY A 167 -22.91 -0.43 18.57
CA GLY A 167 -22.30 0.84 18.94
C GLY A 167 -20.90 0.68 19.58
N ASP A 168 -20.21 -0.42 19.31
CA ASP A 168 -18.88 -0.72 19.83
C ASP A 168 -17.80 -0.20 18.86
N GLU A 169 -16.65 0.23 19.39
CA GLU A 169 -15.52 0.70 18.58
C GLU A 169 -14.57 -0.42 18.15
N HIS A 170 -14.69 -1.61 18.75
CA HIS A 170 -13.86 -2.78 18.47
C HIS A 170 -14.57 -4.06 18.89
N VAL A 171 -14.03 -5.18 18.43
CA VAL A 171 -14.33 -6.54 18.90
C VAL A 171 -13.07 -7.14 19.53
N TYR A 172 -13.13 -8.38 19.98
CA TYR A 172 -12.01 -9.06 20.59
C TYR A 172 -11.58 -10.28 19.78
N LEU A 173 -10.26 -10.56 19.78
CA LEU A 173 -9.69 -11.82 19.36
C LEU A 173 -9.19 -12.56 20.59
N ASP A 174 -9.75 -13.73 20.82
CA ASP A 174 -9.49 -14.59 22.00
C ASP A 174 -8.57 -15.74 21.64
N VAL A 175 -7.42 -15.83 22.28
CA VAL A 175 -6.48 -16.97 22.25
C VAL A 175 -6.20 -17.53 23.64
N THR A 176 -6.94 -17.10 24.67
CA THR A 176 -6.69 -17.47 26.08
C THR A 176 -6.94 -18.95 26.37
N HIS A 177 -7.65 -19.64 25.50
CA HIS A 177 -7.88 -21.08 25.57
C HIS A 177 -6.70 -21.93 25.05
N LYS A 178 -5.65 -21.27 24.53
CA LYS A 178 -4.43 -21.93 24.03
C LYS A 178 -3.38 -22.01 25.13
N ASP A 179 -2.40 -22.89 24.94
CA ASP A 179 -1.26 -22.97 25.86
C ASP A 179 -0.48 -21.63 25.87
N PRO A 180 -0.25 -21.05 27.06
CA PRO A 180 0.41 -19.75 27.19
C PRO A 180 1.83 -19.71 26.62
N GLU A 181 2.64 -20.75 26.85
CA GLU A 181 4.03 -20.76 26.41
C GLU A 181 4.12 -20.99 24.90
N GLU A 182 3.27 -21.86 24.36
CA GLU A 182 3.14 -22.06 22.93
C GLU A 182 2.68 -20.77 22.22
N THR A 183 1.69 -20.05 22.76
CA THR A 183 1.21 -18.78 22.23
C THR A 183 2.32 -17.72 22.18
N LYS A 184 3.12 -17.59 23.25
CA LYS A 184 4.26 -16.67 23.28
C LYS A 184 5.34 -17.04 22.27
N ALA A 185 5.62 -18.34 22.13
CA ALA A 185 6.62 -18.86 21.19
C ALA A 185 6.21 -18.63 19.73
N HIS A 186 4.94 -18.85 19.38
CA HIS A 186 4.42 -18.63 18.03
C HIS A 186 4.31 -17.14 17.66
N PHE A 187 3.95 -16.27 18.62
CA PHE A 187 3.66 -14.85 18.37
C PHE A 187 4.45 -13.90 19.28
N PRO A 188 5.79 -14.01 19.36
CA PRO A 188 6.59 -13.26 20.32
C PRO A 188 6.47 -11.73 20.14
N ASN A 189 6.38 -11.25 18.91
CA ASN A 189 6.27 -9.83 18.61
C ASN A 189 4.89 -9.28 18.96
N ILE A 190 3.82 -10.05 18.72
CA ILE A 190 2.45 -9.66 19.08
C ILE A 190 2.31 -9.67 20.60
N TYR A 191 2.81 -10.72 21.26
CA TYR A 191 2.83 -10.79 22.73
C TYR A 191 3.51 -9.57 23.33
N LYS A 192 4.75 -9.29 22.90
CA LYS A 192 5.52 -8.13 23.37
C LYS A 192 4.78 -6.80 23.12
N LYS A 193 4.18 -6.64 21.93
CA LYS A 193 3.43 -5.42 21.59
C LYS A 193 2.20 -5.26 22.47
N CYS A 194 1.38 -6.30 22.64
CA CYS A 194 0.18 -6.25 23.48
C CYS A 194 0.57 -6.00 24.95
N LEU A 195 1.60 -6.68 25.45
CA LEU A 195 2.08 -6.49 26.82
C LEU A 195 2.56 -5.06 27.06
N SER A 196 3.16 -4.39 26.06
CA SER A 196 3.62 -3.00 26.17
C SER A 196 2.48 -1.99 26.38
N ILE A 197 1.25 -2.37 26.10
CA ILE A 197 0.03 -1.58 26.34
C ILE A 197 -0.85 -2.17 27.46
N GLY A 198 -0.30 -3.08 28.25
CA GLY A 198 -0.95 -3.66 29.43
C GLY A 198 -1.82 -4.88 29.17
N ILE A 199 -1.76 -5.50 27.96
CA ILE A 199 -2.59 -6.66 27.61
C ILE A 199 -1.73 -7.92 27.57
N ASP A 200 -1.98 -8.86 28.49
CA ASP A 200 -1.41 -10.20 28.46
C ASP A 200 -2.34 -11.13 27.63
N ILE A 201 -2.00 -11.36 26.36
CA ILE A 201 -2.82 -12.13 25.42
C ILE A 201 -3.05 -13.59 25.84
N THR A 202 -2.31 -14.09 26.81
CA THR A 202 -2.51 -15.42 27.39
C THR A 202 -3.62 -15.47 28.43
N LYS A 203 -4.09 -14.30 28.89
CA LYS A 203 -5.09 -14.13 29.96
C LYS A 203 -6.26 -13.22 29.56
N GLU A 204 -6.02 -12.34 28.59
CA GLU A 204 -6.97 -11.30 28.18
C GLU A 204 -7.19 -11.32 26.68
N TYR A 205 -8.36 -10.92 26.25
CA TYR A 205 -8.70 -10.81 24.84
C TYR A 205 -7.99 -9.62 24.19
N ILE A 206 -7.56 -9.77 22.95
CA ILE A 206 -6.92 -8.71 22.16
C ILE A 206 -8.01 -7.84 21.54
N PRO A 207 -8.10 -6.52 21.85
CA PRO A 207 -9.02 -5.65 21.15
C PRO A 207 -8.59 -5.45 19.70
N VAL A 208 -9.48 -5.71 18.74
CA VAL A 208 -9.19 -5.64 17.30
C VAL A 208 -10.31 -4.93 16.55
N ALA A 209 -9.95 -4.22 15.50
CA ALA A 209 -10.87 -3.60 14.55
C ALA A 209 -10.33 -3.72 13.12
N PRO A 210 -11.19 -3.66 12.08
CA PRO A 210 -10.73 -3.61 10.70
C PRO A 210 -9.94 -2.34 10.41
N ALA A 211 -8.85 -2.48 9.63
CA ALA A 211 -8.03 -1.36 9.20
C ALA A 211 -7.66 -1.51 7.72
N ALA A 212 -7.60 -0.41 6.98
CA ALA A 212 -7.15 -0.40 5.60
C ALA A 212 -5.73 -0.96 5.52
N HIS A 213 -5.49 -1.88 4.58
CA HIS A 213 -4.30 -2.72 4.58
C HIS A 213 -3.61 -2.87 3.24
N TYR A 214 -4.37 -2.90 2.14
CA TYR A 214 -3.80 -3.08 0.81
C TYR A 214 -4.72 -2.51 -0.28
N LEU A 215 -4.15 -1.75 -1.21
CA LEU A 215 -4.82 -1.31 -2.42
C LEU A 215 -4.75 -2.41 -3.49
N CYS A 216 -5.90 -2.93 -3.93
CA CYS A 216 -5.94 -3.92 -5.01
C CYS A 216 -5.92 -3.27 -6.41
N GLY A 217 -6.28 -2.00 -6.50
CA GLY A 217 -6.22 -1.17 -7.69
C GLY A 217 -4.90 -0.42 -7.84
N GLY A 218 -4.90 0.62 -8.66
CA GLY A 218 -3.73 1.48 -8.89
C GLY A 218 -3.51 1.83 -10.35
N ILE A 219 -2.26 2.11 -10.71
CA ILE A 219 -1.81 2.41 -12.08
C ILE A 219 -1.95 1.16 -12.93
N THR A 220 -2.75 1.23 -13.99
CA THR A 220 -2.94 0.10 -14.91
C THR A 220 -1.64 -0.20 -15.65
N VAL A 221 -1.22 -1.45 -15.64
CA VAL A 221 0.00 -1.92 -16.30
C VAL A 221 -0.27 -3.16 -17.15
N ASP A 222 0.61 -3.36 -18.16
CA ASP A 222 0.68 -4.60 -18.93
C ASP A 222 1.56 -5.66 -18.23
N LEU A 223 1.82 -6.77 -18.91
CA LEU A 223 2.62 -7.87 -18.35
C LEU A 223 4.10 -7.52 -18.12
N ASP A 224 4.57 -6.46 -18.73
CA ASP A 224 5.93 -5.93 -18.57
C ASP A 224 5.98 -4.80 -17.51
N GLY A 225 4.86 -4.55 -16.80
CA GLY A 225 4.76 -3.46 -15.83
C GLY A 225 4.69 -2.06 -16.45
N GLN A 226 4.59 -1.94 -17.79
CA GLN A 226 4.51 -0.65 -18.47
C GLN A 226 3.10 -0.07 -18.33
N SER A 227 3.04 1.22 -17.95
CA SER A 227 1.78 1.95 -17.84
C SER A 227 1.26 2.42 -19.21
N SER A 228 0.10 3.07 -19.22
CA SER A 228 -0.44 3.74 -20.42
C SER A 228 0.40 4.94 -20.87
N ILE A 229 1.31 5.44 -20.03
CA ILE A 229 2.27 6.49 -20.34
C ILE A 229 3.57 5.81 -20.76
N ARG A 230 4.06 6.09 -21.96
CA ARG A 230 5.33 5.52 -22.47
C ARG A 230 6.49 5.94 -21.60
N ARG A 231 7.49 5.08 -21.41
CA ARG A 231 8.67 5.25 -20.56
C ARG A 231 8.35 5.27 -19.07
N LEU A 232 7.08 5.02 -18.66
CA LEU A 232 6.66 4.95 -17.28
C LEU A 232 6.17 3.54 -16.96
N TYR A 233 6.78 2.95 -15.97
CA TYR A 233 6.42 1.65 -15.40
C TYR A 233 5.83 1.84 -14.01
N ALA A 234 5.02 0.89 -13.56
CA ALA A 234 4.57 0.83 -12.18
C ALA A 234 4.66 -0.62 -11.67
N ILE A 235 5.19 -0.79 -10.48
CA ILE A 235 5.42 -2.09 -9.84
C ILE A 235 4.99 -2.09 -8.38
N GLY A 236 4.73 -3.26 -7.84
CA GLY A 236 4.25 -3.40 -6.46
C GLY A 236 2.87 -2.79 -6.27
N GLU A 237 2.56 -2.39 -5.06
CA GLU A 237 1.21 -2.03 -4.64
C GLU A 237 0.61 -0.81 -5.36
N CYS A 238 1.41 0.10 -5.90
CA CYS A 238 0.87 1.21 -6.70
C CYS A 238 0.37 0.79 -8.09
N SER A 239 0.66 -0.45 -8.54
CA SER A 239 0.27 -0.97 -9.84
C SER A 239 -1.02 -1.80 -9.76
N CYS A 240 -1.85 -1.70 -10.80
CA CYS A 240 -3.02 -2.56 -11.01
C CYS A 240 -2.74 -3.53 -12.15
N THR A 241 -2.31 -4.74 -11.80
CA THR A 241 -2.05 -5.84 -12.75
C THR A 241 -3.31 -6.65 -13.06
N GLY A 242 -4.36 -6.48 -12.24
CA GLY A 242 -5.57 -7.30 -12.28
C GLY A 242 -5.50 -8.61 -11.48
N LEU A 243 -4.32 -8.98 -10.95
CA LEU A 243 -4.13 -10.23 -10.19
C LEU A 243 -5.05 -10.34 -8.97
N HIS A 244 -5.25 -9.24 -8.27
CA HIS A 244 -5.96 -9.25 -6.99
C HIS A 244 -7.48 -9.14 -7.09
N GLY A 245 -8.00 -8.64 -8.22
CA GLY A 245 -9.42 -8.33 -8.32
C GLY A 245 -9.87 -7.41 -7.17
N GLY A 246 -10.99 -7.71 -6.55
CA GLY A 246 -11.53 -6.93 -5.42
C GLY A 246 -11.00 -7.33 -4.04
N ASN A 247 -10.19 -8.40 -3.92
CA ASN A 247 -9.74 -8.91 -2.62
C ASN A 247 -8.47 -9.78 -2.74
N ARG A 248 -7.33 -9.21 -2.38
CA ARG A 248 -6.01 -9.86 -2.48
C ARG A 248 -5.90 -11.09 -1.56
N LEU A 249 -5.36 -12.18 -2.09
CA LEU A 249 -4.92 -13.31 -1.28
C LEU A 249 -3.65 -12.95 -0.51
N ALA A 250 -3.56 -13.43 0.73
CA ALA A 250 -2.40 -13.21 1.59
C ALA A 250 -1.09 -13.64 0.89
N SER A 251 -0.05 -12.85 1.05
CA SER A 251 1.31 -13.05 0.51
C SER A 251 1.47 -12.90 -1.02
N ASN A 252 0.41 -12.87 -1.82
CA ASN A 252 0.51 -12.73 -3.27
C ASN A 252 1.08 -11.37 -3.70
N SER A 253 0.92 -10.32 -2.90
CA SER A 253 1.48 -9.00 -3.20
C SER A 253 3.01 -8.98 -3.28
N LEU A 254 3.71 -9.76 -2.44
CA LEU A 254 5.17 -9.85 -2.50
C LEU A 254 5.65 -10.59 -3.77
N LEU A 255 4.94 -11.64 -4.15
CA LEU A 255 5.23 -12.37 -5.40
C LEU A 255 4.98 -11.49 -6.62
N GLU A 256 3.85 -10.80 -6.66
CA GLU A 256 3.54 -9.84 -7.72
C GLU A 256 4.62 -8.77 -7.84
N ALA A 257 4.99 -8.13 -6.73
CA ALA A 257 6.00 -7.08 -6.72
C ALA A 257 7.35 -7.57 -7.31
N ILE A 258 7.79 -8.77 -6.93
CA ILE A 258 9.06 -9.35 -7.43
C ILE A 258 8.96 -9.68 -8.92
N VAL A 259 7.88 -10.35 -9.34
CA VAL A 259 7.69 -10.79 -10.73
C VAL A 259 7.60 -9.58 -11.66
N TYR A 260 6.79 -8.59 -11.31
CA TYR A 260 6.64 -7.39 -12.15
C TYR A 260 7.87 -6.47 -12.10
N ALA A 261 8.62 -6.44 -11.00
CA ALA A 261 9.90 -5.72 -10.95
C ALA A 261 10.92 -6.34 -11.91
N ASP A 262 11.01 -7.67 -11.96
CA ASP A 262 11.89 -8.39 -12.89
C ASP A 262 11.46 -8.19 -14.35
N ALA A 263 10.16 -8.32 -14.65
CA ALA A 263 9.61 -8.08 -15.98
C ALA A 263 9.85 -6.65 -16.47
N ALA A 264 9.54 -5.66 -15.61
CA ALA A 264 9.75 -4.25 -15.91
C ALA A 264 11.23 -3.92 -16.15
N ALA A 265 12.14 -4.46 -15.36
CA ALA A 265 13.57 -4.27 -15.55
C ALA A 265 14.06 -4.85 -16.89
N LYS A 266 13.65 -6.07 -17.23
CA LYS A 266 14.00 -6.73 -18.51
C LYS A 266 13.48 -5.95 -19.71
N HIS A 267 12.20 -5.55 -19.67
CA HIS A 267 11.61 -4.78 -20.75
C HIS A 267 12.25 -3.39 -20.87
N ALA A 268 12.42 -2.67 -19.78
CA ALA A 268 13.08 -1.37 -19.75
C ALA A 268 14.48 -1.43 -20.38
N LEU A 269 15.30 -2.41 -20.01
CA LEU A 269 16.62 -2.62 -20.60
C LEU A 269 16.56 -2.85 -22.11
N SER A 270 15.57 -3.60 -22.60
CA SER A 270 15.43 -3.91 -24.04
C SER A 270 15.08 -2.69 -24.90
N VAL A 271 14.52 -1.65 -24.28
CA VAL A 271 14.09 -0.42 -24.99
C VAL A 271 14.91 0.81 -24.65
N LEU A 272 15.76 0.74 -23.61
CA LEU A 272 16.48 1.88 -23.06
C LEU A 272 17.30 2.65 -24.09
N GLU A 273 18.00 1.93 -24.99
CA GLU A 273 18.84 2.53 -26.03
C GLU A 273 18.03 3.22 -27.16
N ARG A 274 16.70 3.03 -27.17
CA ARG A 274 15.81 3.70 -28.12
C ARG A 274 15.31 5.07 -27.62
N TYR A 275 15.68 5.41 -26.38
CA TYR A 275 15.22 6.61 -25.73
C TYR A 275 16.38 7.54 -25.40
N ASP A 276 16.32 8.74 -25.95
CA ASP A 276 17.21 9.82 -25.61
C ASP A 276 16.67 10.65 -24.44
N PHE A 277 17.56 11.34 -23.74
CA PHE A 277 17.16 12.41 -22.84
C PHE A 277 16.51 13.54 -23.62
N ASN A 278 15.60 14.26 -23.00
CA ASN A 278 15.02 15.46 -23.56
C ASN A 278 15.54 16.65 -22.75
N ASP A 279 16.40 17.44 -23.35
CA ASP A 279 17.06 18.59 -22.71
C ASP A 279 16.17 19.87 -22.75
N ASP A 280 15.04 19.84 -23.46
CA ASP A 280 14.09 20.95 -23.56
C ASP A 280 13.06 20.99 -22.42
N ILE A 281 13.26 20.22 -21.37
CA ILE A 281 12.36 20.21 -20.21
C ILE A 281 12.57 21.49 -19.38
N PRO A 282 11.52 22.30 -19.14
CA PRO A 282 11.64 23.47 -18.29
C PRO A 282 11.93 23.08 -16.84
N GLU A 283 12.59 23.96 -16.12
CA GLU A 283 12.69 23.89 -14.68
C GLU A 283 11.31 24.00 -14.02
N TRP A 284 11.22 23.61 -12.76
CA TRP A 284 9.99 23.76 -11.99
C TRP A 284 9.59 25.23 -11.89
N ASN A 285 8.33 25.51 -12.18
CA ASN A 285 7.72 26.83 -11.99
C ASN A 285 6.86 26.80 -10.72
N ASP A 286 7.25 27.57 -9.74
CA ASP A 286 6.55 27.70 -8.45
C ASP A 286 5.49 28.82 -8.44
N GLU A 287 5.29 29.53 -9.56
CA GLU A 287 4.24 30.54 -9.69
C GLU A 287 2.86 29.94 -9.39
N GLY A 288 2.19 30.45 -8.36
CA GLY A 288 0.88 29.97 -7.92
C GLY A 288 0.90 28.80 -6.95
N THR A 289 2.07 28.29 -6.55
CA THR A 289 2.19 27.24 -5.51
C THR A 289 2.28 27.79 -4.09
N ILE A 290 2.49 29.10 -3.94
CA ILE A 290 2.60 29.77 -2.64
C ILE A 290 1.34 30.60 -2.40
N SER A 291 0.62 30.26 -1.38
CA SER A 291 -0.40 31.10 -0.75
C SER A 291 -0.13 31.23 0.73
#